data_ac9c41ec20be4b1a21d8ef32d4106067
#
_entry.id   ac9c41ec20be4b1a21d8ef32d4106067
#
_cell.length_a   1.000
_cell.length_b   1.000
_cell.length_c   1.000
_cell.angle_alpha   90.00
_cell.angle_beta   90.00
_cell.angle_gamma   90.00
#
_symmetry.space_group_name_H-M   'P 1'
#
loop_
_entity.id
_entity.type
_entity.pdbx_description
1 polymer ?
#
loop_
_entity_poly.entity_id
_entity_poly.type
_entity_poly.pdbx_seq_one_letter_code
_entity_poly.pdbx_strand_id
1 'polypeptide(L)'
;MTQAQTLTFTNRTTSPFRYDIVGSFLRPAELKAAREKFANHEIDHDELKAVEDKCIKALVEKQAQAELHAVTDGEFRRSWWHLDTFWGFDGIAHTNPEHGYFFHDEETRADSAQVEGKIRFNGTHPDLEAFKYLKSLTDGTDLIPRQSIPAPAQCYEELVLGEGKSEAIAEFYSSKAELAKDVSQAYHDLILALYDAGCRDLKLDDCTWGSIADDEFWHVFAEDGQSRELLQEQLLKINNDALVNLPADLVVTTHVCRGNYHSTWATKGGYGPVADYVLAKENVAAFYLEYDSERAGGFEPLAKVPADKYVVLGLLTSKSGELEDRQVILDRIQEATQYHDLDKLCLSTQCGFSSTEEGNILTEEQQWAKIALVKSIAEEVWGA
;
A
#
# COMPACT_ATOMS: atom_id res chain seq x y z
N MET A 1 -23.46 11.99 -39.60
CA MET A 1 -23.55 10.94 -38.59
C MET A 1 -22.16 10.32 -38.51
N THR A 2 -21.33 10.82 -37.59
CA THR A 2 -20.04 10.24 -37.27
C THR A 2 -20.31 8.91 -36.55
N GLN A 3 -19.84 7.80 -37.11
CA GLN A 3 -19.84 6.51 -36.41
C GLN A 3 -19.04 6.73 -35.10
N ALA A 4 -19.71 6.57 -33.97
CA ALA A 4 -19.00 6.43 -32.71
C ALA A 4 -18.07 5.21 -32.86
N GLN A 5 -16.77 5.43 -32.89
CA GLN A 5 -15.80 4.35 -32.73
C GLN A 5 -16.08 3.70 -31.38
N THR A 6 -16.52 2.46 -31.36
CA THR A 6 -16.60 1.67 -30.17
C THR A 6 -15.16 1.46 -29.69
N LEU A 7 -14.74 2.15 -28.64
CA LEU A 7 -13.44 1.92 -28.02
C LEU A 7 -13.43 0.47 -27.50
N THR A 8 -12.42 -0.28 -27.87
CA THR A 8 -12.20 -1.64 -27.36
C THR A 8 -11.03 -1.57 -26.39
N PHE A 9 -11.27 -1.89 -25.13
CA PHE A 9 -10.25 -1.87 -24.08
C PHE A 9 -9.62 -3.24 -23.89
N THR A 10 -8.37 -3.26 -23.45
CA THR A 10 -7.66 -4.49 -23.11
C THR A 10 -8.34 -5.18 -21.91
N ASN A 11 -8.76 -6.43 -22.11
CA ASN A 11 -9.27 -7.23 -21.00
C ASN A 11 -8.15 -7.50 -19.98
N ARG A 12 -8.43 -7.22 -18.70
CA ARG A 12 -7.46 -7.39 -17.62
C ARG A 12 -7.63 -8.75 -16.96
N THR A 13 -6.58 -9.56 -17.02
CA THR A 13 -6.50 -10.88 -16.35
C THR A 13 -5.50 -10.93 -15.21
N THR A 14 -4.78 -9.82 -15.01
CA THR A 14 -3.82 -9.61 -13.92
C THR A 14 -3.96 -8.17 -13.40
N SER A 15 -3.46 -7.90 -12.21
CA SER A 15 -3.44 -6.56 -11.62
C SER A 15 -2.72 -5.51 -12.48
N PRO A 16 -3.18 -4.26 -12.42
CA PRO A 16 -4.42 -3.81 -11.80
C PRO A 16 -5.64 -4.17 -12.64
N PHE A 17 -6.79 -4.32 -12.00
CA PHE A 17 -8.08 -4.47 -12.68
C PHE A 17 -8.74 -3.11 -12.93
N ARG A 18 -9.75 -3.04 -13.81
CA ARG A 18 -10.40 -1.76 -14.18
C ARG A 18 -11.05 -1.07 -12.98
N TYR A 19 -11.61 -1.85 -12.04
CA TYR A 19 -11.95 -1.44 -10.69
C TYR A 19 -11.13 -2.27 -9.72
N ASP A 20 -10.53 -1.61 -8.77
CA ASP A 20 -9.56 -2.24 -7.88
C ASP A 20 -9.63 -1.62 -6.48
N ILE A 21 -8.88 -2.21 -5.55
CA ILE A 21 -8.76 -1.77 -4.16
C ILE A 21 -7.29 -1.61 -3.79
N VAL A 22 -7.02 -0.78 -2.77
CA VAL A 22 -5.66 -0.68 -2.21
C VAL A 22 -5.33 -1.90 -1.38
N GLY A 23 -6.20 -2.30 -0.42
CA GLY A 23 -5.99 -3.61 0.23
C GLY A 23 -6.59 -3.76 1.62
N SER A 24 -6.47 -2.78 2.50
CA SER A 24 -6.99 -2.87 3.86
C SER A 24 -8.49 -2.60 3.95
N PHE A 25 -9.17 -3.30 4.86
CA PHE A 25 -10.60 -3.19 5.14
C PHE A 25 -10.84 -2.86 6.60
N LEU A 26 -12.00 -2.26 6.92
CA LEU A 26 -12.44 -2.01 8.29
C LEU A 26 -12.56 -3.32 9.07
N ARG A 27 -11.90 -3.37 10.24
CA ARG A 27 -11.93 -4.54 11.12
C ARG A 27 -13.34 -4.71 11.69
N PRO A 28 -13.95 -5.92 11.60
CA PRO A 28 -15.24 -6.22 12.24
C PRO A 28 -15.17 -6.05 13.76
N ALA A 29 -16.29 -5.72 14.37
CA ALA A 29 -16.38 -5.56 15.83
C ALA A 29 -15.91 -6.82 16.60
N GLU A 30 -16.19 -8.02 16.07
CA GLU A 30 -15.76 -9.29 16.64
C GLU A 30 -14.21 -9.38 16.71
N LEU A 31 -13.53 -8.96 15.65
CA LEU A 31 -12.05 -8.94 15.59
C LEU A 31 -11.47 -7.92 16.55
N LYS A 32 -12.04 -6.70 16.59
CA LYS A 32 -11.60 -5.65 17.54
C LYS A 32 -11.74 -6.13 19.00
N ALA A 33 -12.85 -6.76 19.34
CA ALA A 33 -13.06 -7.33 20.68
C ALA A 33 -12.09 -8.48 21.00
N ALA A 34 -11.74 -9.31 20.03
CA ALA A 34 -10.75 -10.39 20.22
C ALA A 34 -9.34 -9.81 20.44
N ARG A 35 -8.94 -8.77 19.69
CA ARG A 35 -7.66 -8.09 19.89
C ARG A 35 -7.56 -7.44 21.28
N GLU A 36 -8.61 -6.79 21.74
CA GLU A 36 -8.69 -6.23 23.09
C GLU A 36 -8.51 -7.33 24.16
N LYS A 37 -9.18 -8.47 24.04
CA LYS A 37 -9.02 -9.61 24.94
C LYS A 37 -7.60 -10.16 24.92
N PHE A 38 -6.99 -10.25 23.73
CA PHE A 38 -5.61 -10.72 23.60
C PHE A 38 -4.62 -9.75 24.27
N ALA A 39 -4.76 -8.44 24.07
CA ALA A 39 -3.98 -7.43 24.73
C ALA A 39 -4.09 -7.46 26.26
N ASN A 40 -5.27 -7.83 26.78
CA ASN A 40 -5.55 -8.02 28.21
C ASN A 40 -5.15 -9.42 28.73
N HIS A 41 -4.52 -10.28 27.90
CA HIS A 41 -4.16 -11.66 28.23
C HIS A 41 -5.37 -12.57 28.64
N GLU A 42 -6.56 -12.24 28.16
CA GLU A 42 -7.80 -13.02 28.40
C GLU A 42 -7.95 -14.20 27.43
N ILE A 43 -7.35 -14.11 26.23
CA ILE A 43 -7.25 -15.18 25.24
C ILE A 43 -5.79 -15.34 24.80
N ASP A 44 -5.46 -16.53 24.29
CA ASP A 44 -4.15 -16.82 23.74
C ASP A 44 -4.06 -16.51 22.24
N HIS A 45 -2.86 -16.71 21.65
CA HIS A 45 -2.59 -16.46 20.25
C HIS A 45 -3.41 -17.36 19.32
N ASP A 46 -3.65 -18.61 19.69
CA ASP A 46 -4.41 -19.55 18.85
C ASP A 46 -5.89 -19.17 18.82
N GLU A 47 -6.41 -18.69 19.94
CA GLU A 47 -7.79 -18.19 20.04
C GLU A 47 -7.97 -16.89 19.22
N LEU A 48 -7.02 -15.94 19.28
CA LEU A 48 -7.04 -14.75 18.43
C LEU A 48 -6.99 -15.15 16.96
N LYS A 49 -6.02 -16.02 16.60
CA LYS A 49 -5.88 -16.51 15.22
C LYS A 49 -7.16 -17.15 14.68
N ALA A 50 -7.88 -17.89 15.49
CA ALA A 50 -9.16 -18.50 15.07
C ALA A 50 -10.23 -17.44 14.72
N VAL A 51 -10.28 -16.32 15.45
CA VAL A 51 -11.16 -15.19 15.13
C VAL A 51 -10.71 -14.47 13.87
N GLU A 52 -9.40 -14.23 13.71
CA GLU A 52 -8.82 -13.64 12.49
C GLU A 52 -9.15 -14.49 11.26
N ASP A 53 -8.90 -15.81 11.33
CA ASP A 53 -9.19 -16.75 10.24
C ASP A 53 -10.68 -16.69 9.83
N LYS A 54 -11.59 -16.68 10.80
CA LYS A 54 -13.02 -16.56 10.55
C LYS A 54 -13.38 -15.24 9.87
N CYS A 55 -12.84 -14.12 10.37
CA CYS A 55 -13.12 -12.79 9.83
C CYS A 55 -12.54 -12.61 8.42
N ILE A 56 -11.33 -13.10 8.16
CA ILE A 56 -10.69 -13.07 6.85
C ILE A 56 -11.50 -13.89 5.84
N LYS A 57 -11.93 -15.09 6.21
CA LYS A 57 -12.77 -15.90 5.33
C LYS A 57 -14.06 -15.17 4.95
N ALA A 58 -14.76 -14.58 5.92
CA ALA A 58 -15.96 -13.80 5.64
C ALA A 58 -15.69 -12.58 4.75
N LEU A 59 -14.53 -11.92 4.93
CA LEU A 59 -14.12 -10.81 4.10
C LEU A 59 -13.86 -11.25 2.65
N VAL A 60 -13.16 -12.36 2.42
CA VAL A 60 -12.92 -12.91 1.08
C VAL A 60 -14.23 -13.24 0.37
N GLU A 61 -15.21 -13.84 1.09
CA GLU A 61 -16.56 -14.10 0.56
C GLU A 61 -17.28 -12.80 0.15
N LYS A 62 -17.16 -11.72 0.93
CA LYS A 62 -17.74 -10.40 0.61
C LYS A 62 -17.04 -9.75 -0.60
N GLN A 63 -15.72 -9.85 -0.68
CA GLN A 63 -14.96 -9.36 -1.84
C GLN A 63 -15.37 -10.10 -3.13
N ALA A 64 -15.56 -11.42 -3.07
CA ALA A 64 -16.07 -12.20 -4.19
C ALA A 64 -17.51 -11.81 -4.58
N GLN A 65 -18.39 -11.54 -3.61
CA GLN A 65 -19.75 -11.05 -3.86
C GLN A 65 -19.76 -9.64 -4.48
N ALA A 66 -18.77 -8.81 -4.15
CA ALA A 66 -18.57 -7.50 -4.79
C ALA A 66 -17.88 -7.63 -6.17
N GLU A 67 -17.63 -8.86 -6.63
CA GLU A 67 -16.98 -9.20 -7.91
C GLU A 67 -15.58 -8.61 -8.06
N LEU A 68 -14.85 -8.42 -6.95
CA LEU A 68 -13.45 -8.07 -7.00
C LEU A 68 -12.63 -9.27 -7.53
N HIS A 69 -11.75 -9.01 -8.48
CA HIS A 69 -10.89 -10.04 -9.08
C HIS A 69 -9.68 -10.36 -8.21
N ALA A 70 -9.03 -9.33 -7.66
CA ALA A 70 -7.99 -9.48 -6.66
C ALA A 70 -8.60 -9.31 -5.27
N VAL A 71 -8.25 -10.21 -4.35
CA VAL A 71 -8.74 -10.22 -2.97
C VAL A 71 -7.58 -10.19 -1.98
N THR A 72 -7.80 -9.55 -0.84
CA THR A 72 -6.82 -9.44 0.25
C THR A 72 -7.39 -10.05 1.53
N ASP A 73 -6.54 -10.26 2.53
CA ASP A 73 -6.95 -10.61 3.89
C ASP A 73 -7.47 -9.39 4.70
N GLY A 74 -7.51 -8.21 4.06
CA GLY A 74 -7.94 -6.96 4.66
C GLY A 74 -6.95 -6.38 5.68
N GLU A 75 -5.77 -6.98 5.80
CA GLU A 75 -4.75 -6.70 6.83
C GLU A 75 -5.26 -6.99 8.25
N PHE A 76 -6.19 -7.92 8.39
CA PHE A 76 -6.88 -8.21 9.65
C PHE A 76 -5.96 -8.77 10.75
N ARG A 77 -4.77 -9.27 10.36
CA ARG A 77 -3.77 -9.74 11.32
C ARG A 77 -2.83 -8.65 11.80
N ARG A 78 -2.80 -7.49 11.11
CA ARG A 78 -1.91 -6.38 11.41
C ARG A 78 -2.55 -5.37 12.35
N SER A 79 -1.75 -4.84 13.26
CA SER A 79 -2.05 -3.64 14.07
C SER A 79 -1.64 -2.37 13.31
N TRP A 80 -0.52 -2.44 12.59
CA TRP A 80 0.01 -1.41 11.71
C TRP A 80 0.24 -1.97 10.30
N TRP A 81 -0.10 -1.21 9.27
CA TRP A 81 0.12 -1.61 7.87
C TRP A 81 1.61 -1.88 7.55
N HIS A 82 2.55 -1.24 8.28
CA HIS A 82 3.98 -1.30 8.01
C HIS A 82 4.80 -1.96 9.13
N LEU A 83 4.61 -1.55 10.40
CA LEU A 83 5.46 -2.01 11.50
C LEU A 83 5.37 -3.52 11.73
N ASP A 84 4.18 -4.12 11.60
CA ASP A 84 4.01 -5.57 11.72
C ASP A 84 4.84 -6.35 10.70
N THR A 85 5.02 -5.80 9.49
CA THR A 85 5.93 -6.37 8.49
C THR A 85 7.40 -6.18 8.91
N PHE A 86 7.78 -4.99 9.38
CA PHE A 86 9.17 -4.72 9.76
C PHE A 86 9.63 -5.60 10.92
N TRP A 87 8.80 -5.75 11.94
CA TRP A 87 9.08 -6.63 13.09
C TRP A 87 9.17 -8.11 12.72
N GLY A 88 8.71 -8.50 11.54
CA GLY A 88 8.84 -9.85 11.00
C GLY A 88 10.23 -10.20 10.50
N PHE A 89 11.12 -9.21 10.27
CA PHE A 89 12.50 -9.45 9.87
C PHE A 89 13.42 -9.64 11.08
N ASP A 90 14.37 -10.57 10.99
CA ASP A 90 15.47 -10.63 11.95
C ASP A 90 16.22 -9.29 11.96
N GLY A 91 16.65 -8.85 13.11
CA GLY A 91 17.46 -7.64 13.31
C GLY A 91 16.65 -6.35 13.46
N ILE A 92 15.33 -6.46 13.55
CA ILE A 92 14.42 -5.31 13.80
C ILE A 92 13.65 -5.56 15.10
N ALA A 93 13.80 -4.64 16.06
CA ALA A 93 13.05 -4.65 17.32
C ALA A 93 11.83 -3.73 17.28
N HIS A 94 10.78 -4.10 18.00
CA HIS A 94 9.68 -3.21 18.37
C HIS A 94 10.15 -2.25 19.48
N THR A 95 9.91 -0.96 19.31
CA THR A 95 10.21 0.08 20.30
C THR A 95 9.02 1.00 20.51
N ASN A 96 8.98 1.66 21.67
CA ASN A 96 7.93 2.62 22.02
C ASN A 96 8.59 3.98 22.30
N PRO A 97 8.68 4.87 21.30
CA PRO A 97 9.20 6.23 21.49
C PRO A 97 8.24 7.08 22.35
N GLU A 98 8.65 8.31 22.70
CA GLU A 98 7.82 9.23 23.49
C GLU A 98 6.58 9.69 22.68
N HIS A 99 6.73 9.82 21.36
CA HIS A 99 5.68 10.29 20.44
C HIS A 99 5.42 9.28 19.33
N GLY A 100 4.15 9.23 18.87
CA GLY A 100 3.72 8.50 17.68
C GLY A 100 3.94 9.32 16.39
N TYR A 101 3.29 8.89 15.32
CA TYR A 101 3.28 9.63 14.06
C TYR A 101 2.28 10.78 14.14
N PHE A 102 2.68 11.95 13.63
CA PHE A 102 1.82 13.12 13.56
C PHE A 102 1.06 13.17 12.22
N PHE A 103 -0.26 13.17 12.31
CA PHE A 103 -1.17 13.45 11.22
C PHE A 103 -1.66 14.89 11.31
N HIS A 104 -2.46 15.34 10.34
CA HIS A 104 -2.90 16.74 10.24
C HIS A 104 -3.51 17.27 11.54
N ASP A 105 -4.28 16.49 12.25
CA ASP A 105 -5.04 16.88 13.45
C ASP A 105 -5.04 15.82 14.57
N GLU A 106 -4.23 14.79 14.43
CA GLU A 106 -4.17 13.68 15.38
C GLU A 106 -2.76 13.10 15.48
N GLU A 107 -2.37 12.60 16.65
CA GLU A 107 -1.16 11.81 16.88
C GLU A 107 -1.54 10.34 17.10
N THR A 108 -0.78 9.43 16.51
CA THR A 108 -1.00 7.99 16.69
C THR A 108 -0.46 7.51 18.04
N ARG A 109 -0.77 6.26 18.41
CA ARG A 109 -0.02 5.57 19.47
C ARG A 109 1.46 5.46 19.10
N ALA A 110 2.31 5.40 20.12
CA ALA A 110 3.75 5.47 19.98
C ALA A 110 4.37 4.07 19.82
N ASP A 111 4.31 3.53 18.60
CA ASP A 111 5.01 2.32 18.19
C ASP A 111 6.03 2.66 17.09
N SER A 112 7.19 1.98 17.06
CA SER A 112 8.24 2.18 16.07
C SER A 112 9.10 0.92 15.92
N ALA A 113 10.03 0.95 14.97
CA ALA A 113 11.00 -0.11 14.72
C ALA A 113 12.44 0.42 14.88
N GLN A 114 13.35 -0.40 15.37
CA GLN A 114 14.76 -0.06 15.55
C GLN A 114 15.65 -1.23 15.18
N VAL A 115 16.85 -0.92 14.66
CA VAL A 115 17.88 -1.93 14.40
C VAL A 115 18.37 -2.55 15.72
N GLU A 116 18.30 -3.89 15.82
CA GLU A 116 18.88 -4.67 16.93
C GLU A 116 19.85 -5.77 16.46
N GLY A 117 20.10 -5.83 15.14
CA GLY A 117 20.98 -6.82 14.52
C GLY A 117 21.11 -6.59 13.01
N LYS A 118 21.78 -7.54 12.33
CA LYS A 118 21.79 -7.57 10.86
C LYS A 118 20.42 -7.95 10.35
N ILE A 119 19.86 -7.12 9.45
CA ILE A 119 18.53 -7.34 8.89
C ILE A 119 18.57 -8.45 7.85
N ARG A 120 17.66 -9.40 7.98
CA ARG A 120 17.53 -10.51 7.04
C ARG A 120 16.15 -11.18 7.13
N PHE A 121 15.74 -11.79 6.04
CA PHE A 121 14.67 -12.79 6.03
C PHE A 121 15.27 -14.16 6.41
N ASN A 122 14.67 -14.83 7.40
CA ASN A 122 15.19 -16.11 7.93
C ASN A 122 14.42 -17.35 7.41
N GLY A 123 13.51 -17.16 6.45
CA GLY A 123 12.64 -18.21 5.94
C GLY A 123 11.25 -18.26 6.57
N THR A 124 11.00 -17.44 7.60
CA THR A 124 9.68 -17.27 8.24
C THR A 124 9.30 -15.79 8.31
N HIS A 125 8.04 -15.48 8.16
CA HIS A 125 7.55 -14.10 8.24
C HIS A 125 6.03 -14.10 8.46
N PRO A 126 5.47 -13.17 9.28
CA PRO A 126 4.02 -13.10 9.51
C PRO A 126 3.24 -12.92 8.20
N ASP A 127 3.71 -12.08 7.29
CA ASP A 127 3.06 -11.86 5.98
C ASP A 127 3.07 -13.10 5.09
N LEU A 128 4.11 -13.91 5.16
CA LEU A 128 4.16 -15.19 4.43
C LEU A 128 3.10 -16.17 4.95
N GLU A 129 2.92 -16.25 6.25
CA GLU A 129 1.89 -17.12 6.86
C GLU A 129 0.48 -16.56 6.60
N ALA A 130 0.30 -15.24 6.65
CA ALA A 130 -0.96 -14.59 6.29
C ALA A 130 -1.33 -14.87 4.82
N PHE A 131 -0.37 -14.73 3.90
CA PHE A 131 -0.58 -15.03 2.49
C PHE A 131 -0.94 -16.50 2.23
N LYS A 132 -0.26 -17.46 2.87
CA LYS A 132 -0.58 -18.89 2.74
C LYS A 132 -2.02 -19.18 3.13
N TYR A 133 -2.53 -18.53 4.17
CA TYR A 133 -3.92 -18.66 4.57
C TYR A 133 -4.87 -18.07 3.53
N LEU A 134 -4.63 -16.81 3.08
CA LEU A 134 -5.41 -16.17 2.02
C LEU A 134 -5.44 -17.04 0.76
N LYS A 135 -4.28 -17.55 0.34
CA LYS A 135 -4.15 -18.44 -0.83
C LYS A 135 -5.03 -19.68 -0.69
N SER A 136 -5.07 -20.29 0.50
CA SER A 136 -5.92 -21.48 0.76
C SER A 136 -7.40 -21.20 0.59
N LEU A 137 -7.86 -19.95 0.83
CA LEU A 137 -9.25 -19.54 0.65
C LEU A 137 -9.63 -19.29 -0.82
N THR A 138 -8.63 -19.08 -1.68
CA THR A 138 -8.84 -18.84 -3.11
C THR A 138 -8.56 -20.05 -3.99
N ASP A 139 -8.11 -21.16 -3.42
CA ASP A 139 -7.84 -22.40 -4.16
C ASP A 139 -9.09 -22.94 -4.85
N GLY A 140 -8.97 -23.19 -6.15
CA GLY A 140 -10.09 -23.69 -6.97
C GLY A 140 -11.11 -22.62 -7.38
N THR A 141 -10.84 -21.35 -7.15
CA THR A 141 -11.63 -20.21 -7.62
C THR A 141 -10.86 -19.41 -8.67
N ASP A 142 -11.53 -18.44 -9.31
CA ASP A 142 -10.92 -17.48 -10.24
C ASP A 142 -10.35 -16.23 -9.50
N LEU A 143 -10.44 -16.18 -8.18
CA LEU A 143 -9.95 -15.07 -7.37
C LEU A 143 -8.42 -15.09 -7.29
N ILE A 144 -7.81 -13.91 -7.39
CA ILE A 144 -6.35 -13.74 -7.27
C ILE A 144 -6.02 -13.25 -5.87
N PRO A 145 -5.33 -14.05 -5.04
CA PRO A 145 -4.88 -13.59 -3.74
C PRO A 145 -3.75 -12.56 -3.90
N ARG A 146 -3.97 -11.35 -3.38
CA ARG A 146 -3.01 -10.25 -3.37
C ARG A 146 -2.39 -10.12 -2.00
N GLN A 147 -1.05 -10.03 -1.95
CA GLN A 147 -0.32 -9.62 -0.76
C GLN A 147 0.07 -8.14 -0.86
N SER A 148 -0.23 -7.35 0.18
CA SER A 148 0.33 -6.02 0.39
C SER A 148 1.44 -6.08 1.42
N ILE A 149 2.56 -5.42 1.16
CA ILE A 149 3.65 -5.18 2.11
C ILE A 149 4.12 -3.73 1.99
N PRO A 150 4.59 -3.09 3.06
CA PRO A 150 5.22 -1.78 2.95
C PRO A 150 6.45 -1.86 2.03
N ALA A 151 6.76 -0.77 1.32
CA ALA A 151 7.91 -0.72 0.43
C ALA A 151 9.24 -0.83 1.21
N PRO A 152 10.30 -1.38 0.59
CA PRO A 152 11.64 -1.43 1.21
C PRO A 152 12.15 -0.06 1.66
N ALA A 153 11.91 1.00 0.86
CA ALA A 153 12.28 2.37 1.20
C ALA A 153 11.56 2.85 2.47
N GLN A 154 10.28 2.48 2.66
CA GLN A 154 9.52 2.79 3.88
C GLN A 154 10.15 2.13 5.12
N CYS A 155 10.61 0.90 5.00
CA CYS A 155 11.32 0.20 6.08
C CYS A 155 12.66 0.90 6.39
N TYR A 156 13.43 1.23 5.37
CA TYR A 156 14.69 1.94 5.55
C TYR A 156 14.50 3.29 6.26
N GLU A 157 13.54 4.11 5.81
CA GLU A 157 13.24 5.39 6.43
C GLU A 157 12.79 5.24 7.90
N GLU A 158 11.95 4.27 8.20
CA GLU A 158 11.56 3.97 9.58
C GLU A 158 12.77 3.66 10.47
N LEU A 159 13.76 2.96 9.95
CA LEU A 159 14.94 2.55 10.71
C LEU A 159 16.00 3.66 10.86
N VAL A 160 16.01 4.67 9.98
CA VAL A 160 17.04 5.74 10.01
C VAL A 160 16.54 7.04 10.63
N LEU A 161 15.21 7.26 10.68
CA LEU A 161 14.61 8.49 11.20
C LEU A 161 14.22 8.34 12.67
N GLY A 162 14.64 9.30 13.47
CA GLY A 162 14.28 9.41 14.87
C GLY A 162 15.46 9.33 15.84
N GLU A 163 15.21 9.68 17.09
CA GLU A 163 16.20 9.72 18.15
C GLU A 163 16.74 8.32 18.48
N GLY A 164 18.05 8.20 18.67
CA GLY A 164 18.74 6.96 19.04
C GLY A 164 18.91 5.95 17.88
N LYS A 165 18.29 6.15 16.72
CA LYS A 165 18.37 5.18 15.60
C LYS A 165 19.76 5.16 14.94
N SER A 166 20.42 6.30 14.85
CA SER A 166 21.79 6.36 14.28
C SER A 166 22.80 5.59 15.15
N GLU A 167 22.67 5.66 16.46
CA GLU A 167 23.48 4.93 17.42
C GLU A 167 23.22 3.42 17.31
N ALA A 168 21.97 3.00 17.26
CA ALA A 168 21.59 1.61 17.09
C ALA A 168 22.11 1.02 15.77
N ILE A 169 22.03 1.79 14.67
CA ILE A 169 22.58 1.37 13.38
C ILE A 169 24.11 1.17 13.51
N ALA A 170 24.83 2.10 14.13
CA ALA A 170 26.29 2.07 14.24
C ALA A 170 26.82 0.86 15.04
N GLU A 171 26.00 0.21 15.85
CA GLU A 171 26.39 -1.02 16.57
C GLU A 171 26.52 -2.23 15.62
N PHE A 172 25.77 -2.26 14.52
CA PHE A 172 25.66 -3.40 13.63
C PHE A 172 26.13 -3.13 12.20
N TYR A 173 26.14 -1.86 11.77
CA TYR A 173 26.41 -1.45 10.40
C TYR A 173 27.54 -0.43 10.32
N SER A 174 28.44 -0.60 9.36
CA SER A 174 29.53 0.33 9.10
C SER A 174 29.04 1.61 8.37
N SER A 175 27.88 1.54 7.75
CA SER A 175 27.25 2.65 7.02
C SER A 175 25.76 2.42 6.79
N LYS A 176 24.99 3.50 6.56
CA LYS A 176 23.59 3.43 6.14
C LYS A 176 23.43 2.76 4.78
N ALA A 177 24.44 2.84 3.89
CA ALA A 177 24.41 2.15 2.61
C ALA A 177 24.46 0.60 2.77
N GLU A 178 25.16 0.09 3.77
CA GLU A 178 25.15 -1.33 4.11
C GLU A 178 23.79 -1.76 4.66
N LEU A 179 23.18 -0.95 5.53
CA LEU A 179 21.82 -1.16 6.03
C LEU A 179 20.81 -1.20 4.88
N ALA A 180 20.84 -0.22 3.97
CA ALA A 180 19.96 -0.15 2.81
C ALA A 180 20.06 -1.41 1.93
N LYS A 181 21.27 -1.92 1.74
CA LYS A 181 21.50 -3.17 0.99
C LYS A 181 20.85 -4.37 1.68
N ASP A 182 21.02 -4.50 2.99
CA ASP A 182 20.47 -5.63 3.75
C ASP A 182 18.93 -5.56 3.79
N VAL A 183 18.34 -4.35 3.91
CA VAL A 183 16.88 -4.14 3.79
C VAL A 183 16.40 -4.59 2.42
N SER A 184 17.00 -4.11 1.32
CA SER A 184 16.60 -4.53 -0.04
C SER A 184 16.70 -6.05 -0.23
N GLN A 185 17.77 -6.69 0.30
CA GLN A 185 17.96 -8.12 0.20
C GLN A 185 16.92 -8.91 1.01
N ALA A 186 16.62 -8.48 2.24
CA ALA A 186 15.62 -9.13 3.08
C ALA A 186 14.22 -9.10 2.43
N TYR A 187 13.87 -7.96 1.82
CA TYR A 187 12.63 -7.83 1.05
C TYR A 187 12.62 -8.70 -0.20
N HIS A 188 13.73 -8.73 -0.95
CA HIS A 188 13.86 -9.61 -2.11
C HIS A 188 13.61 -11.07 -1.74
N ASP A 189 14.21 -11.55 -0.66
CA ASP A 189 14.06 -12.90 -0.19
C ASP A 189 12.63 -13.22 0.28
N LEU A 190 11.98 -12.26 0.98
CA LEU A 190 10.56 -12.37 1.35
C LEU A 190 9.65 -12.43 0.10
N ILE A 191 9.90 -11.58 -0.90
CA ILE A 191 9.13 -11.57 -2.15
C ILE A 191 9.25 -12.90 -2.88
N LEU A 192 10.44 -13.50 -2.95
CA LEU A 192 10.62 -14.82 -3.53
C LEU A 192 9.91 -15.90 -2.72
N ALA A 193 9.94 -15.85 -1.39
CA ALA A 193 9.21 -16.78 -0.55
C ALA A 193 7.67 -16.67 -0.72
N LEU A 194 7.14 -15.45 -0.87
CA LEU A 194 5.74 -15.21 -1.23
C LEU A 194 5.41 -15.80 -2.61
N TYR A 195 6.29 -15.58 -3.59
CA TYR A 195 6.15 -16.17 -4.93
C TYR A 195 6.12 -17.71 -4.88
N ASP A 196 7.02 -18.33 -4.14
CA ASP A 196 7.08 -19.79 -3.95
C ASP A 196 5.83 -20.31 -3.22
N ALA A 197 5.21 -19.51 -2.34
CA ALA A 197 3.92 -19.82 -1.72
C ALA A 197 2.73 -19.63 -2.67
N GLY A 198 2.95 -19.17 -3.92
CA GLY A 198 1.94 -19.02 -4.96
C GLY A 198 1.47 -17.57 -5.19
N CYS A 199 2.12 -16.56 -4.60
CA CYS A 199 1.80 -15.16 -4.87
C CYS A 199 2.14 -14.80 -6.32
N ARG A 200 1.19 -14.14 -6.99
CA ARG A 200 1.35 -13.62 -8.36
C ARG A 200 0.92 -12.15 -8.47
N ASP A 201 0.42 -11.59 -7.38
CA ASP A 201 -0.02 -10.20 -7.24
C ASP A 201 0.51 -9.64 -5.92
N LEU A 202 1.55 -8.82 -6.02
CA LEU A 202 2.21 -8.16 -4.89
C LEU A 202 2.01 -6.65 -5.01
N LYS A 203 1.58 -6.01 -3.94
CA LYS A 203 1.50 -4.55 -3.84
C LYS A 203 2.48 -4.04 -2.79
N LEU A 204 3.29 -3.06 -3.18
CA LEU A 204 4.09 -2.26 -2.26
C LEU A 204 3.27 -1.06 -1.81
N ASP A 205 3.22 -0.79 -0.51
CA ASP A 205 2.63 0.42 0.04
C ASP A 205 3.76 1.36 0.49
N ASP A 206 3.80 2.57 -0.08
CA ASP A 206 4.93 3.50 0.08
C ASP A 206 4.46 4.92 0.39
N CYS A 207 4.60 5.33 1.65
CA CYS A 207 4.32 6.70 2.09
C CYS A 207 5.51 7.64 1.86
N THR A 208 6.71 7.13 1.58
CA THR A 208 7.92 7.98 1.44
C THR A 208 7.78 8.95 0.29
N TRP A 209 7.26 8.50 -0.86
CA TRP A 209 7.05 9.37 -2.02
C TRP A 209 6.01 10.46 -1.78
N GLY A 210 4.94 10.17 -1.03
CA GLY A 210 3.96 11.16 -0.62
C GLY A 210 4.56 12.24 0.28
N SER A 211 5.43 11.83 1.21
CA SER A 211 6.14 12.72 2.13
C SER A 211 7.19 13.57 1.40
N ILE A 212 7.95 12.98 0.46
CA ILE A 212 8.94 13.70 -0.35
C ILE A 212 8.26 14.63 -1.36
N ALA A 213 7.04 14.35 -1.81
CA ALA A 213 6.28 15.25 -2.67
C ALA A 213 5.86 16.54 -1.96
N ASP A 214 5.75 16.53 -0.64
CA ASP A 214 5.38 17.69 0.18
C ASP A 214 6.58 18.65 0.34
N ASP A 215 6.45 19.88 -0.18
CA ASP A 215 7.50 20.88 -0.14
C ASP A 215 7.85 21.37 1.29
N GLU A 216 6.91 21.22 2.23
CA GLU A 216 7.10 21.59 3.63
C GLU A 216 7.69 20.44 4.46
N PHE A 217 7.58 19.20 3.98
CA PHE A 217 7.87 18.01 4.79
C PHE A 217 9.08 17.19 4.33
N TRP A 218 9.46 17.18 3.04
CA TRP A 218 10.49 16.31 2.50
C TRP A 218 11.85 16.36 3.22
N HIS A 219 12.21 17.54 3.76
CA HIS A 219 13.49 17.74 4.44
C HIS A 219 13.61 16.97 5.76
N VAL A 220 12.49 16.47 6.32
CA VAL A 220 12.49 15.61 7.52
C VAL A 220 13.17 14.27 7.22
N PHE A 221 13.09 13.82 5.97
CA PHE A 221 13.69 12.56 5.49
C PHE A 221 15.13 12.73 5.00
N ALA A 222 15.57 13.96 4.74
CA ALA A 222 16.90 14.23 4.20
C ALA A 222 17.97 14.28 5.28
N GLU A 223 19.15 13.73 5.01
CA GLU A 223 20.34 13.96 5.83
C GLU A 223 20.81 15.42 5.69
N ASP A 224 21.60 15.89 6.67
CA ASP A 224 22.15 17.25 6.65
C ASP A 224 22.89 17.54 5.32
N GLY A 225 22.36 18.52 4.56
CA GLY A 225 22.89 18.91 3.26
C GLY A 225 22.55 17.97 2.10
N GLN A 226 21.74 16.94 2.29
CA GLN A 226 21.25 16.09 1.21
C GLN A 226 20.21 16.86 0.39
N SER A 227 20.34 16.82 -0.95
CA SER A 227 19.31 17.37 -1.83
C SER A 227 18.14 16.39 -1.96
N ARG A 228 16.98 16.94 -2.33
CA ARG A 228 15.76 16.13 -2.58
C ARG A 228 15.99 15.08 -3.69
N GLU A 229 16.78 15.42 -4.70
CA GLU A 229 17.12 14.51 -5.79
C GLU A 229 17.97 13.33 -5.31
N LEU A 230 18.99 13.58 -4.48
CA LEU A 230 19.82 12.50 -3.92
C LEU A 230 19.03 11.58 -3.00
N LEU A 231 18.12 12.14 -2.21
CA LEU A 231 17.21 11.33 -1.38
C LEU A 231 16.34 10.43 -2.26
N GLN A 232 15.72 10.99 -3.31
CA GLN A 232 14.90 10.24 -4.25
C GLN A 232 15.68 9.13 -4.98
N GLU A 233 16.92 9.40 -5.39
CA GLU A 233 17.80 8.40 -6.01
C GLU A 233 18.08 7.23 -5.05
N GLN A 234 18.34 7.53 -3.78
CA GLN A 234 18.60 6.54 -2.75
C GLN A 234 17.38 5.65 -2.51
N LEU A 235 16.20 6.23 -2.28
CA LEU A 235 14.98 5.47 -1.99
C LEU A 235 14.51 4.66 -3.20
N LEU A 236 14.56 5.25 -4.40
CA LEU A 236 14.28 4.51 -5.64
C LEU A 236 15.20 3.31 -5.80
N LYS A 237 16.49 3.48 -5.49
CA LYS A 237 17.46 2.38 -5.56
C LYS A 237 17.11 1.28 -4.56
N ILE A 238 16.73 1.60 -3.34
CA ILE A 238 16.35 0.63 -2.31
C ILE A 238 15.15 -0.20 -2.78
N ASN A 239 14.10 0.45 -3.29
CA ASN A 239 12.93 -0.25 -3.84
C ASN A 239 13.30 -1.13 -5.03
N ASN A 240 14.01 -0.58 -6.02
CA ASN A 240 14.35 -1.30 -7.23
C ASN A 240 15.33 -2.46 -6.98
N ASP A 241 16.27 -2.34 -6.04
CA ASP A 241 17.21 -3.42 -5.68
C ASP A 241 16.45 -4.64 -5.12
N ALA A 242 15.35 -4.45 -4.40
CA ALA A 242 14.50 -5.54 -3.92
C ALA A 242 13.71 -6.23 -5.05
N LEU A 243 13.52 -5.55 -6.19
CA LEU A 243 12.72 -6.02 -7.32
C LEU A 243 13.55 -6.60 -8.47
N VAL A 244 14.87 -6.78 -8.28
CA VAL A 244 15.73 -7.32 -9.34
C VAL A 244 15.46 -8.80 -9.61
N ASN A 245 15.46 -9.20 -10.88
CA ASN A 245 15.38 -10.60 -11.30
C ASN A 245 14.19 -11.39 -10.72
N LEU A 246 13.08 -10.74 -10.43
CA LEU A 246 11.85 -11.40 -10.01
C LEU A 246 11.25 -12.23 -11.16
N PRO A 247 10.51 -13.30 -10.85
CA PRO A 247 9.82 -14.10 -11.86
C PRO A 247 8.87 -13.25 -12.72
N ALA A 248 8.86 -13.49 -14.03
CA ALA A 248 8.15 -12.65 -15.00
C ALA A 248 6.61 -12.70 -14.86
N ASP A 249 6.07 -13.72 -14.20
CA ASP A 249 4.64 -13.88 -13.93
C ASP A 249 4.23 -13.32 -12.55
N LEU A 250 5.15 -12.74 -11.78
CA LEU A 250 4.84 -11.95 -10.59
C LEU A 250 4.55 -10.51 -11.00
N VAL A 251 3.32 -10.07 -10.81
CA VAL A 251 2.95 -8.65 -10.99
C VAL A 251 3.23 -7.90 -9.70
N VAL A 252 4.13 -6.94 -9.76
CA VAL A 252 4.40 -6.02 -8.65
C VAL A 252 3.82 -4.65 -8.98
N THR A 253 3.03 -4.10 -8.06
CA THR A 253 2.45 -2.75 -8.15
C THR A 253 2.88 -1.93 -6.93
N THR A 254 2.78 -0.60 -6.98
CA THR A 254 3.05 0.26 -5.82
C THR A 254 1.88 1.21 -5.57
N HIS A 255 1.58 1.45 -4.29
CA HIS A 255 0.65 2.48 -3.85
C HIS A 255 1.41 3.62 -3.18
N VAL A 256 1.27 4.83 -3.72
CA VAL A 256 1.88 6.02 -3.14
C VAL A 256 0.88 6.71 -2.21
N CYS A 257 1.05 6.48 -0.91
CA CYS A 257 0.18 6.98 0.13
C CYS A 257 0.60 8.36 0.64
N ARG A 258 -0.36 9.14 1.16
CA ARG A 258 -0.14 10.44 1.83
C ARG A 258 -0.53 10.43 3.30
N GLY A 259 -0.61 9.24 3.87
CA GLY A 259 -1.11 9.03 5.22
C GLY A 259 -2.61 8.77 5.26
N ASN A 260 -2.98 7.76 6.02
CA ASN A 260 -4.36 7.34 6.21
C ASN A 260 -4.53 6.75 7.62
N TYR A 261 -4.92 7.58 8.55
CA TYR A 261 -5.14 7.22 9.94
C TYR A 261 -6.43 7.87 10.44
N HIS A 262 -7.37 7.08 10.95
CA HIS A 262 -8.60 7.55 11.58
C HIS A 262 -9.33 8.64 10.77
N SER A 263 -9.37 8.48 9.43
CA SER A 263 -9.91 9.43 8.43
C SER A 263 -9.13 10.72 8.24
N THR A 264 -7.93 10.88 8.83
CA THR A 264 -7.05 12.03 8.57
C THR A 264 -5.87 11.66 7.65
N TRP A 265 -5.02 12.61 7.33
CA TRP A 265 -3.90 12.50 6.41
C TRP A 265 -2.63 13.12 7.00
N ALA A 266 -1.44 12.76 6.50
CA ALA A 266 -0.16 13.26 6.99
C ALA A 266 0.44 14.32 6.07
N THR A 267 0.46 14.13 4.76
CA THR A 267 1.18 14.97 3.80
C THR A 267 0.30 15.45 2.66
N LYS A 268 0.72 16.53 1.99
CA LYS A 268 0.06 17.19 0.87
C LYS A 268 1.04 17.44 -0.28
N GLY A 269 0.57 17.87 -1.42
CA GLY A 269 1.38 18.19 -2.61
C GLY A 269 1.11 17.26 -3.78
N GLY A 270 1.24 17.78 -5.00
CA GLY A 270 1.14 17.00 -6.24
C GLY A 270 2.36 16.11 -6.45
N TYR A 271 2.25 15.13 -7.35
CA TYR A 271 3.35 14.19 -7.66
C TYR A 271 4.49 14.81 -8.49
N GLY A 272 4.37 16.07 -8.96
CA GLY A 272 5.38 16.75 -9.78
C GLY A 272 6.83 16.59 -9.27
N PRO A 273 7.11 16.90 -7.98
CA PRO A 273 8.46 16.83 -7.43
C PRO A 273 9.10 15.43 -7.43
N VAL A 274 8.29 14.36 -7.47
CA VAL A 274 8.77 12.97 -7.38
C VAL A 274 8.59 12.18 -8.68
N ALA A 275 7.91 12.75 -9.68
CA ALA A 275 7.51 12.05 -10.89
C ALA A 275 8.69 11.52 -11.73
N ASP A 276 9.80 12.27 -11.81
CA ASP A 276 11.00 11.88 -12.58
C ASP A 276 11.74 10.68 -11.95
N TYR A 277 11.36 10.28 -10.74
CA TYR A 277 11.91 9.15 -10.01
C TYR A 277 10.85 8.04 -9.90
N VAL A 278 9.87 8.14 -9.01
CA VAL A 278 8.91 7.07 -8.76
C VAL A 278 8.12 6.71 -10.01
N LEU A 279 7.46 7.69 -10.66
CA LEU A 279 6.59 7.39 -11.80
C LEU A 279 7.38 6.97 -13.05
N ALA A 280 8.55 7.59 -13.26
CA ALA A 280 9.36 7.32 -14.46
C ALA A 280 10.25 6.07 -14.34
N LYS A 281 10.71 5.70 -13.14
CA LYS A 281 11.84 4.77 -12.99
C LYS A 281 11.62 3.61 -12.00
N GLU A 282 10.57 3.63 -11.17
CA GLU A 282 10.32 2.52 -10.27
C GLU A 282 9.93 1.26 -11.07
N ASN A 283 10.51 0.12 -10.71
CA ASN A 283 10.39 -1.11 -11.50
C ASN A 283 9.12 -1.92 -11.13
N VAL A 284 7.97 -1.28 -11.29
CA VAL A 284 6.64 -1.85 -11.02
C VAL A 284 5.77 -1.84 -12.27
N ALA A 285 4.72 -2.66 -12.30
CA ALA A 285 3.78 -2.75 -13.41
C ALA A 285 2.71 -1.65 -13.38
N ALA A 286 2.40 -1.12 -12.21
CA ALA A 286 1.36 -0.10 -12.04
C ALA A 286 1.56 0.74 -10.76
N PHE A 287 0.97 1.94 -10.79
CA PHE A 287 0.94 2.88 -9.69
C PHE A 287 -0.50 3.12 -9.23
N TYR A 288 -0.79 2.94 -7.94
CA TYR A 288 -2.02 3.35 -7.28
C TYR A 288 -1.79 4.71 -6.65
N LEU A 289 -2.42 5.76 -7.18
CA LEU A 289 -2.14 7.15 -6.82
C LEU A 289 -3.35 7.82 -6.21
N GLU A 290 -3.17 8.51 -5.09
CA GLU A 290 -4.21 9.28 -4.42
C GLU A 290 -4.54 10.55 -5.20
N TYR A 291 -5.80 10.70 -5.61
CA TYR A 291 -6.34 11.86 -6.31
C TYR A 291 -7.75 12.23 -5.82
N ASP A 292 -8.09 11.89 -4.59
CA ASP A 292 -9.42 12.10 -3.99
C ASP A 292 -9.73 13.55 -3.64
N SER A 293 -8.73 14.42 -3.61
CA SER A 293 -8.88 15.82 -3.25
C SER A 293 -7.86 16.74 -3.93
N GLU A 294 -8.07 18.06 -3.86
CA GLU A 294 -7.15 19.09 -4.38
C GLU A 294 -5.74 18.99 -3.75
N ARG A 295 -5.61 18.37 -2.59
CA ARG A 295 -4.34 18.12 -1.90
C ARG A 295 -3.35 17.34 -2.76
N ALA A 296 -3.82 16.49 -3.66
CA ALA A 296 -3.00 15.66 -4.55
C ALA A 296 -2.49 16.39 -5.81
N GLY A 297 -2.94 17.63 -6.07
CA GLY A 297 -2.60 18.37 -7.29
C GLY A 297 -3.30 17.84 -8.54
N GLY A 298 -2.77 18.20 -9.70
CA GLY A 298 -3.29 17.81 -11.02
C GLY A 298 -2.69 16.51 -11.55
N PHE A 299 -3.09 16.13 -12.76
CA PHE A 299 -2.68 14.87 -13.43
C PHE A 299 -1.45 15.01 -14.32
N GLU A 300 -0.87 16.21 -14.46
CA GLU A 300 0.30 16.47 -15.32
C GLU A 300 1.46 15.50 -15.06
N PRO A 301 1.75 15.08 -13.80
CA PRO A 301 2.80 14.13 -13.49
C PRO A 301 2.63 12.76 -14.15
N LEU A 302 1.40 12.36 -14.52
CA LEU A 302 1.12 11.09 -15.19
C LEU A 302 1.81 10.99 -16.57
N ALA A 303 2.15 12.13 -17.20
CA ALA A 303 2.94 12.15 -18.43
C ALA A 303 4.35 11.56 -18.28
N LYS A 304 4.83 11.36 -17.04
CA LYS A 304 6.11 10.70 -16.74
C LYS A 304 6.00 9.17 -16.62
N VAL A 305 4.81 8.64 -16.50
CA VAL A 305 4.58 7.19 -16.43
C VAL A 305 4.88 6.57 -17.81
N PRO A 306 5.72 5.53 -17.91
CA PRO A 306 5.95 4.82 -19.16
C PRO A 306 4.65 4.27 -19.75
N ALA A 307 4.51 4.33 -21.09
CA ALA A 307 3.27 4.01 -21.79
C ALA A 307 2.81 2.54 -21.64
N ASP A 308 3.68 1.64 -21.23
CA ASP A 308 3.39 0.23 -20.96
C ASP A 308 2.85 -0.02 -19.55
N LYS A 309 3.04 0.92 -18.62
CA LYS A 309 2.58 0.80 -17.23
C LYS A 309 1.15 1.30 -17.04
N TYR A 310 0.50 0.82 -16.00
CA TYR A 310 -0.85 1.21 -15.63
C TYR A 310 -0.85 2.24 -14.50
N VAL A 311 -1.91 3.06 -14.46
CA VAL A 311 -2.20 3.97 -13.34
C VAL A 311 -3.59 3.68 -12.81
N VAL A 312 -3.69 3.43 -11.53
CA VAL A 312 -4.96 3.29 -10.81
C VAL A 312 -5.25 4.61 -10.14
N LEU A 313 -6.27 5.29 -10.63
CA LEU A 313 -6.71 6.59 -10.14
C LEU A 313 -7.52 6.40 -8.85
N GLY A 314 -6.95 6.76 -7.72
CA GLY A 314 -7.60 6.76 -6.42
C GLY A 314 -8.48 8.01 -6.25
N LEU A 315 -9.63 8.04 -6.94
CA LEU A 315 -10.51 9.22 -7.00
C LEU A 315 -11.57 9.25 -5.91
N LEU A 316 -11.87 8.11 -5.29
CA LEU A 316 -12.86 8.03 -4.23
C LEU A 316 -12.16 8.00 -2.87
N THR A 317 -12.57 8.87 -1.93
CA THR A 317 -11.95 8.89 -0.60
C THR A 317 -12.38 7.70 0.25
N SER A 318 -11.44 7.08 0.95
CA SER A 318 -11.73 6.12 2.02
C SER A 318 -11.87 6.80 3.40
N LYS A 319 -11.75 8.13 3.47
CA LYS A 319 -11.77 8.90 4.72
C LYS A 319 -13.17 9.39 5.12
N SER A 320 -14.14 9.31 4.21
CA SER A 320 -15.54 9.73 4.45
C SER A 320 -16.50 8.68 3.88
N GLY A 321 -17.61 8.46 4.58
CA GLY A 321 -18.69 7.58 4.12
C GLY A 321 -19.61 8.19 3.06
N GLU A 322 -19.47 9.49 2.75
CA GLU A 322 -20.24 10.15 1.70
C GLU A 322 -19.77 9.67 0.32
N LEU A 323 -20.73 9.36 -0.55
CA LEU A 323 -20.41 8.97 -1.92
C LEU A 323 -20.08 10.20 -2.77
N GLU A 324 -19.08 10.08 -3.61
CA GLU A 324 -18.69 11.09 -4.58
C GLU A 324 -19.77 11.25 -5.67
N ASP A 325 -19.85 12.46 -6.23
CA ASP A 325 -20.65 12.69 -7.43
C ASP A 325 -20.04 11.93 -8.61
N ARG A 326 -20.84 11.04 -9.21
CA ARG A 326 -20.43 10.19 -10.33
C ARG A 326 -19.87 10.99 -11.50
N GLN A 327 -20.53 12.14 -11.86
CA GLN A 327 -20.10 12.94 -12.99
C GLN A 327 -18.72 13.58 -12.73
N VAL A 328 -18.47 14.02 -11.50
CA VAL A 328 -17.17 14.56 -11.11
C VAL A 328 -16.07 13.51 -11.31
N ILE A 329 -16.31 12.25 -10.93
CA ILE A 329 -15.33 11.17 -11.12
C ILE A 329 -15.10 10.90 -12.62
N LEU A 330 -16.16 10.85 -13.44
CA LEU A 330 -16.06 10.67 -14.88
C LEU A 330 -15.27 11.81 -15.54
N ASP A 331 -15.53 13.06 -15.15
CA ASP A 331 -14.80 14.23 -15.66
C ASP A 331 -13.31 14.18 -15.29
N ARG A 332 -12.99 13.73 -14.05
CA ARG A 332 -11.61 13.53 -13.59
C ARG A 332 -10.88 12.42 -14.35
N ILE A 333 -11.55 11.30 -14.64
CA ILE A 333 -10.98 10.24 -15.50
C ILE A 333 -10.69 10.82 -16.89
N GLN A 334 -11.63 11.58 -17.48
CA GLN A 334 -11.44 12.21 -18.78
C GLN A 334 -10.28 13.22 -18.77
N GLU A 335 -10.10 13.99 -17.70
CA GLU A 335 -8.96 14.90 -17.52
C GLU A 335 -7.63 14.13 -17.53
N ALA A 336 -7.55 13.03 -16.79
CA ALA A 336 -6.35 12.20 -16.73
C ALA A 336 -5.91 11.65 -18.09
N THR A 337 -6.87 11.45 -19.03
CA THR A 337 -6.55 10.99 -20.40
C THR A 337 -5.72 11.97 -21.23
N GLN A 338 -5.58 13.22 -20.79
CA GLN A 338 -4.69 14.18 -21.43
C GLN A 338 -3.21 13.84 -21.24
N TYR A 339 -2.91 13.02 -20.22
CA TYR A 339 -1.54 12.72 -19.78
C TYR A 339 -1.18 11.25 -19.86
N HIS A 340 -2.18 10.34 -19.85
CA HIS A 340 -1.95 8.90 -19.95
C HIS A 340 -3.11 8.22 -20.70
N ASP A 341 -2.82 7.13 -21.44
CA ASP A 341 -3.82 6.43 -22.27
C ASP A 341 -4.95 5.86 -21.41
N LEU A 342 -6.21 6.07 -21.82
CA LEU A 342 -7.39 5.55 -21.13
C LEU A 342 -7.33 4.02 -20.93
N ASP A 343 -6.77 3.27 -21.91
CA ASP A 343 -6.58 1.82 -21.78
C ASP A 343 -5.52 1.45 -20.71
N LYS A 344 -4.76 2.40 -20.23
CA LYS A 344 -3.78 2.24 -19.14
C LYS A 344 -4.26 2.83 -17.81
N LEU A 345 -5.49 3.34 -17.76
CA LEU A 345 -6.12 3.84 -16.54
C LEU A 345 -7.05 2.79 -15.92
N CYS A 346 -7.10 2.77 -14.61
CA CYS A 346 -8.01 2.01 -13.77
C CYS A 346 -8.53 2.91 -12.65
N LEU A 347 -9.51 2.46 -11.87
CA LEU A 347 -10.15 3.22 -10.81
C LEU A 347 -10.10 2.47 -9.47
N SER A 348 -9.85 3.19 -8.37
CA SER A 348 -9.95 2.67 -7.01
C SER A 348 -10.34 3.76 -6.00
N THR A 349 -10.47 3.37 -4.73
CA THR A 349 -10.36 4.32 -3.61
C THR A 349 -8.94 4.85 -3.50
N GLN A 350 -8.76 6.03 -2.89
CA GLN A 350 -7.44 6.68 -2.81
C GLN A 350 -6.46 5.88 -1.94
N CYS A 351 -6.96 5.19 -0.90
CA CYS A 351 -6.21 4.32 0.00
C CYS A 351 -7.10 3.15 0.44
N GLY A 352 -6.58 2.26 1.31
CA GLY A 352 -7.38 1.29 2.05
C GLY A 352 -8.28 1.97 3.09
N PHE A 353 -9.17 1.21 3.70
CA PHE A 353 -10.12 1.72 4.71
C PHE A 353 -9.60 1.64 6.15
N SER A 354 -8.49 0.95 6.37
CA SER A 354 -7.99 0.69 7.72
C SER A 354 -6.50 0.35 7.71
N SER A 355 -5.65 1.35 7.56
CA SER A 355 -4.19 1.20 7.56
C SER A 355 -3.62 0.83 8.94
N THR A 356 -4.39 1.08 10.00
CA THR A 356 -4.14 0.60 11.36
C THR A 356 -5.39 -0.11 11.89
N GLU A 357 -5.28 -0.80 13.02
CA GLU A 357 -6.40 -1.55 13.57
C GLU A 357 -7.59 -0.67 14.01
N GLU A 358 -7.36 0.62 14.28
CA GLU A 358 -8.41 1.59 14.60
C GLU A 358 -9.36 1.78 13.42
N GLY A 359 -8.80 1.92 12.20
CA GLY A 359 -9.55 2.12 10.96
C GLY A 359 -10.11 3.53 10.78
N ASN A 360 -10.58 3.82 9.58
CA ASN A 360 -11.23 5.08 9.25
C ASN A 360 -12.64 5.18 9.86
N ILE A 361 -13.11 6.42 10.00
CA ILE A 361 -14.42 6.75 10.62
C ILE A 361 -15.50 6.65 9.54
N LEU A 362 -15.88 5.44 9.19
CA LEU A 362 -17.03 5.12 8.35
C LEU A 362 -17.55 3.71 8.70
N THR A 363 -18.77 3.41 8.27
CA THR A 363 -19.36 2.09 8.52
C THR A 363 -18.93 1.08 7.46
N GLU A 364 -19.10 -0.21 7.77
CA GLU A 364 -18.84 -1.27 6.78
C GLU A 364 -19.74 -1.12 5.55
N GLU A 365 -21.01 -0.72 5.73
CA GLU A 365 -21.94 -0.49 4.61
C GLU A 365 -21.47 0.64 3.71
N GLN A 366 -20.92 1.71 4.29
CA GLN A 366 -20.35 2.83 3.54
C GLN A 366 -19.10 2.40 2.76
N GLN A 367 -18.22 1.58 3.37
CA GLN A 367 -17.08 0.98 2.70
C GLN A 367 -17.52 0.20 1.45
N TRP A 368 -18.51 -0.69 1.56
CA TRP A 368 -18.98 -1.47 0.43
C TRP A 368 -19.72 -0.62 -0.61
N ALA A 369 -20.42 0.43 -0.20
CA ALA A 369 -21.05 1.38 -1.12
C ALA A 369 -20.01 2.14 -1.97
N LYS A 370 -18.85 2.51 -1.39
CA LYS A 370 -17.71 3.10 -2.12
C LYS A 370 -17.18 2.13 -3.18
N ILE A 371 -16.95 0.86 -2.82
CA ILE A 371 -16.47 -0.17 -3.75
C ILE A 371 -17.48 -0.40 -4.88
N ALA A 372 -18.77 -0.44 -4.57
CA ALA A 372 -19.81 -0.57 -5.58
C ALA A 372 -19.84 0.64 -6.54
N LEU A 373 -19.60 1.85 -6.05
CA LEU A 373 -19.50 3.05 -6.88
C LEU A 373 -18.29 2.98 -7.80
N VAL A 374 -17.09 2.59 -7.29
CA VAL A 374 -15.88 2.36 -8.10
C VAL A 374 -16.19 1.40 -9.25
N LYS A 375 -16.76 0.23 -8.94
CA LYS A 375 -17.12 -0.78 -9.94
C LYS A 375 -18.05 -0.22 -10.99
N SER A 376 -19.17 0.39 -10.57
CA SER A 376 -20.20 0.88 -11.49
C SER A 376 -19.69 1.99 -12.42
N ILE A 377 -18.72 2.81 -12.00
CA ILE A 377 -18.08 3.81 -12.86
C ILE A 377 -17.11 3.12 -13.83
N ALA A 378 -16.35 2.15 -13.36
CA ALA A 378 -15.43 1.42 -14.22
C ALA A 378 -16.16 0.63 -15.32
N GLU A 379 -17.30 0.01 -15.01
CA GLU A 379 -18.18 -0.65 -16.01
C GLU A 379 -18.66 0.34 -17.08
N GLU A 380 -19.01 1.57 -16.68
CA GLU A 380 -19.44 2.61 -17.64
C GLU A 380 -18.29 3.05 -18.55
N VAL A 381 -17.09 3.25 -17.99
CA VAL A 381 -15.93 3.80 -18.73
C VAL A 381 -15.28 2.74 -19.62
N TRP A 382 -15.07 1.53 -19.11
CA TRP A 382 -14.28 0.48 -19.78
C TRP A 382 -15.11 -0.72 -20.22
N GLY A 383 -16.37 -0.84 -19.82
CA GLY A 383 -17.22 -1.99 -20.13
C GLY A 383 -16.80 -3.26 -19.37
N ALA A 384 -16.18 -3.09 -18.20
CA ALA A 384 -15.55 -4.15 -17.42
C ALA A 384 -16.53 -4.87 -16.50
#